data_ce39976ebf4b49a7c20b581386b3b731
#
_entry.id   ce39976ebf4b49a7c20b581386b3b731
#
_cell.length_a   1.000
_cell.length_b   1.000
_cell.length_c   1.000
_cell.angle_alpha   90.00
_cell.angle_beta   90.00
_cell.angle_gamma   90.00
#
_symmetry.space_group_name_H-M   'P 1'
#
loop_
_entity.id
_entity.type
_entity.pdbx_description
1 polymer ?
#
loop_
_entity_poly.entity_id
_entity_poly.type
_entity_poly.pdbx_seq_one_letter_code
_entity_poly.pdbx_strand_id
1 'polypeptide(L)'
;MYSIKHTFAALALPAAFALTLAGFAATQANAHEFKVGDLEIVHPWSRATPEGAKVAAGYMTIKNHGPTADRLVSATVEIAGTAEIHEMSVDGNGVMTMRPLGDGVEIPAGGEVELKPGSYHMMFMDLQKPAQEGVKFSG
;
A
#
# COMPACT_ATOMS: atom_id res chain seq x y z
N MET A 1 13.84 -32.91 -82.03
CA MET A 1 13.18 -31.88 -82.77
C MET A 1 12.05 -31.27 -81.93
N TYR A 2 12.00 -29.95 -81.87
CA TYR A 2 11.08 -29.06 -81.15
C TYR A 2 11.13 -28.99 -79.64
N SER A 3 11.82 -27.95 -79.23
CA SER A 3 11.88 -27.35 -77.88
C SER A 3 10.65 -26.45 -77.71
N ILE A 4 9.94 -26.54 -76.59
CA ILE A 4 9.00 -25.53 -76.14
C ILE A 4 9.41 -25.16 -74.71
N LYS A 5 9.95 -23.94 -74.58
CA LYS A 5 10.26 -23.30 -73.35
C LYS A 5 8.99 -22.65 -72.81
N HIS A 6 8.49 -23.10 -71.69
CA HIS A 6 7.48 -22.36 -70.91
C HIS A 6 8.12 -21.72 -69.71
N THR A 7 8.31 -20.43 -69.79
CA THR A 7 8.70 -19.54 -68.70
C THR A 7 7.48 -19.31 -67.83
N PHE A 8 7.47 -19.86 -66.63
CA PHE A 8 6.53 -19.45 -65.59
C PHE A 8 7.22 -18.42 -64.68
N ALA A 9 6.72 -17.20 -64.81
CA ALA A 9 7.08 -16.12 -63.89
C ALA A 9 6.34 -16.37 -62.58
N ALA A 10 7.05 -16.68 -61.53
CA ALA A 10 6.50 -16.74 -60.17
C ALA A 10 6.46 -15.36 -59.59
N LEU A 11 5.27 -14.81 -59.40
CA LEU A 11 5.04 -13.60 -58.64
C LEU A 11 5.14 -13.91 -57.15
N ALA A 12 6.23 -13.51 -56.55
CA ALA A 12 6.38 -13.58 -55.09
C ALA A 12 5.71 -12.33 -54.47
N LEU A 13 4.59 -12.54 -53.78
CA LEU A 13 4.04 -11.54 -52.85
C LEU A 13 4.82 -11.57 -51.53
N PRO A 14 5.32 -10.45 -51.02
CA PRO A 14 5.82 -10.41 -49.67
C PRO A 14 4.62 -10.33 -48.70
N ALA A 15 4.42 -11.35 -47.92
CA ALA A 15 3.52 -11.33 -46.78
C ALA A 15 4.14 -10.43 -45.71
N ALA A 16 3.65 -9.20 -45.63
CA ALA A 16 3.99 -8.32 -44.52
C ALA A 16 3.31 -8.85 -43.24
N PHE A 17 4.08 -9.54 -42.42
CA PHE A 17 3.66 -9.96 -41.09
C PHE A 17 3.71 -8.73 -40.16
N ALA A 18 2.58 -8.02 -40.07
CA ALA A 18 2.41 -6.93 -39.12
C ALA A 18 2.31 -7.54 -37.71
N LEU A 19 3.43 -7.56 -37.01
CA LEU A 19 3.49 -7.90 -35.58
C LEU A 19 2.89 -6.75 -34.80
N THR A 20 1.58 -6.81 -34.52
CA THR A 20 0.93 -5.90 -33.57
C THR A 20 1.45 -6.23 -32.18
N LEU A 21 2.43 -5.46 -31.71
CA LEU A 21 2.78 -5.40 -30.30
C LEU A 21 1.57 -4.80 -29.57
N ALA A 22 0.69 -5.67 -29.07
CA ALA A 22 -0.29 -5.27 -28.08
C ALA A 22 0.52 -4.90 -26.81
N GLY A 23 0.75 -3.60 -26.64
CA GLY A 23 1.31 -3.08 -25.41
C GLY A 23 0.38 -3.44 -24.27
N PHE A 24 0.77 -4.41 -23.45
CA PHE A 24 0.20 -4.57 -22.12
C PHE A 24 0.57 -3.30 -21.35
N ALA A 25 -0.33 -2.34 -21.33
CA ALA A 25 -0.30 -1.30 -20.31
C ALA A 25 -0.45 -2.03 -18.96
N ALA A 26 0.65 -2.32 -18.31
CA ALA A 26 0.64 -2.69 -16.91
C ALA A 26 0.01 -1.50 -16.19
N THR A 27 -1.27 -1.62 -15.84
CA THR A 27 -1.87 -0.73 -14.86
C THR A 27 -1.08 -0.93 -13.59
N GLN A 28 -0.18 -0.02 -13.31
CA GLN A 28 0.44 0.05 -11.99
C GLN A 28 -0.73 0.25 -11.03
N ALA A 29 -0.98 -0.78 -10.21
CA ALA A 29 -1.81 -0.62 -9.05
C ALA A 29 -1.09 0.41 -8.19
N ASN A 30 -1.53 1.66 -8.27
CA ASN A 30 -1.09 2.69 -7.37
C ASN A 30 -1.41 2.18 -5.97
N ALA A 31 -0.39 1.77 -5.24
CA ALA A 31 -0.47 1.63 -3.81
C ALA A 31 -1.01 2.98 -3.33
N HIS A 32 -2.17 2.97 -2.66
CA HIS A 32 -2.90 4.19 -2.36
C HIS A 32 -2.05 5.09 -1.48
N GLU A 33 -1.49 6.10 -2.11
CA GLU A 33 -0.85 7.23 -1.45
C GLU A 33 -1.95 8.25 -1.21
N PHE A 34 -2.07 8.70 0.04
CA PHE A 34 -3.02 9.74 0.41
C PHE A 34 -2.23 10.97 0.84
N LYS A 35 -2.67 12.14 0.40
CA LYS A 35 -2.07 13.42 0.80
C LYS A 35 -3.05 14.21 1.62
N VAL A 36 -2.56 14.73 2.75
CA VAL A 36 -3.29 15.64 3.64
C VAL A 36 -2.38 16.82 3.93
N GLY A 37 -2.59 17.93 3.23
CA GLY A 37 -1.66 19.06 3.27
C GLY A 37 -0.28 18.66 2.79
N ASP A 38 0.74 18.87 3.61
CA ASP A 38 2.12 18.50 3.33
C ASP A 38 2.46 17.05 3.74
N LEU A 39 1.51 16.32 4.31
CA LEU A 39 1.69 14.93 4.70
C LEU A 39 1.29 13.99 3.57
N GLU A 40 2.08 12.95 3.39
CA GLU A 40 1.83 11.85 2.48
C GLU A 40 1.79 10.53 3.27
N ILE A 41 0.65 9.83 3.19
CA ILE A 41 0.46 8.52 3.81
C ILE A 41 0.73 7.46 2.76
N VAL A 42 1.74 6.63 3.01
CA VAL A 42 2.26 5.65 2.06
C VAL A 42 1.97 4.25 2.58
N HIS A 43 1.45 3.39 1.71
CA HIS A 43 1.19 1.98 1.97
C HIS A 43 0.45 1.68 3.27
N PRO A 44 -0.72 2.27 3.55
CA PRO A 44 -1.50 1.88 4.71
C PRO A 44 -1.99 0.44 4.57
N TRP A 45 -1.75 -0.38 5.60
CA TRP A 45 -2.15 -1.78 5.62
C TRP A 45 -2.46 -2.27 7.03
N SER A 46 -3.21 -3.33 7.13
CA SER A 46 -3.50 -4.07 8.35
C SER A 46 -3.39 -5.56 8.08
N ARG A 47 -3.07 -6.33 9.11
CA ARG A 47 -3.17 -7.79 9.02
C ARG A 47 -4.63 -8.22 9.05
N ALA A 48 -4.94 -9.29 8.34
CA ALA A 48 -6.23 -9.96 8.50
C ALA A 48 -6.43 -10.41 9.95
N THR A 49 -7.65 -10.32 10.43
CA THR A 49 -8.04 -10.75 11.78
C THR A 49 -9.00 -11.91 11.70
N PRO A 50 -8.99 -12.83 12.67
CA PRO A 50 -10.01 -13.88 12.75
C PRO A 50 -11.39 -13.27 12.96
N GLU A 51 -12.41 -14.05 12.63
CA GLU A 51 -13.78 -13.67 12.92
C GLU A 51 -14.00 -13.49 14.43
N GLY A 52 -14.70 -12.42 14.80
CA GLY A 52 -14.92 -12.05 16.20
C GLY A 52 -13.76 -11.34 16.90
N ALA A 53 -12.66 -11.08 16.20
CA ALA A 53 -11.60 -10.24 16.74
C ALA A 53 -12.13 -8.86 17.11
N LYS A 54 -11.70 -8.33 18.25
CA LYS A 54 -12.11 -7.02 18.76
C LYS A 54 -11.09 -5.93 18.46
N VAL A 55 -9.87 -6.31 18.09
CA VAL A 55 -8.76 -5.40 17.81
C VAL A 55 -8.03 -5.79 16.54
N ALA A 56 -7.46 -4.79 15.88
CA ALA A 56 -6.52 -4.95 14.77
C ALA A 56 -5.41 -3.89 14.86
N ALA A 57 -4.27 -4.17 14.26
CA ALA A 57 -3.19 -3.21 14.14
C ALA A 57 -3.09 -2.70 12.69
N GLY A 58 -2.89 -1.40 12.56
CA GLY A 58 -2.65 -0.73 11.29
C GLY A 58 -1.24 -0.17 11.21
N TYR A 59 -0.70 -0.17 10.02
CA TYR A 59 0.67 0.22 9.72
C TYR A 59 0.69 1.11 8.48
N MET A 60 1.63 2.05 8.45
CA MET A 60 1.81 2.97 7.33
C MET A 60 3.12 3.74 7.49
N THR A 61 3.59 4.32 6.43
CA THR A 61 4.64 5.36 6.49
C THR A 61 3.97 6.72 6.26
N ILE A 62 4.32 7.70 7.07
CA ILE A 62 3.87 9.08 6.92
C ILE A 62 5.09 9.95 6.66
N LYS A 63 5.09 10.62 5.51
CA LYS A 63 6.13 11.55 5.09
C LYS A 63 5.63 12.98 5.25
N ASN A 64 6.47 13.84 5.79
CA ASN A 64 6.19 15.27 5.90
C ASN A 64 7.07 16.03 4.90
N HIS A 65 6.47 16.55 3.85
CA HIS A 65 7.13 17.34 2.83
C HIS A 65 7.18 18.84 3.16
N GLY A 66 6.57 19.22 4.30
CA GLY A 66 6.49 20.60 4.74
C GLY A 66 7.73 21.07 5.50
N PRO A 67 7.83 22.39 5.71
CA PRO A 67 8.95 23.02 6.40
C PRO A 67 8.82 22.99 7.94
N THR A 68 7.70 22.53 8.46
CA THR A 68 7.41 22.45 9.90
C THR A 68 7.08 21.03 10.32
N ALA A 69 7.44 20.65 11.55
CA ALA A 69 7.01 19.38 12.12
C ALA A 69 5.50 19.34 12.25
N ASP A 70 4.93 18.15 12.10
CA ASP A 70 3.52 17.85 12.31
C ASP A 70 3.37 16.67 13.26
N ARG A 71 2.15 16.30 13.61
CA ARG A 71 1.91 15.24 14.58
C ARG A 71 0.69 14.41 14.20
N LEU A 72 0.86 13.08 14.13
CA LEU A 72 -0.26 12.15 14.04
C LEU A 72 -0.81 11.90 15.45
N VAL A 73 -2.02 12.35 15.73
CA VAL A 73 -2.63 12.23 17.07
C VAL A 73 -3.72 11.16 17.11
N SER A 74 -4.47 10.98 16.03
CA SER A 74 -5.54 9.99 15.94
C SER A 74 -5.89 9.69 14.49
N ALA A 75 -6.68 8.65 14.30
CA ALA A 75 -7.30 8.33 13.02
C ALA A 75 -8.70 7.73 13.27
N THR A 76 -9.46 7.61 12.21
CA THR A 76 -10.74 6.90 12.22
C THR A 76 -10.73 5.86 11.10
N VAL A 77 -11.45 4.76 11.29
CA VAL A 77 -11.64 3.76 10.25
C VAL A 77 -13.04 3.18 10.34
N GLU A 78 -13.65 2.89 9.20
CA GLU A 78 -15.06 2.46 9.13
C GLU A 78 -15.35 1.14 9.86
N ILE A 79 -14.32 0.31 10.07
CA ILE A 79 -14.48 -1.03 10.68
C ILE A 79 -14.26 -1.04 12.19
N ALA A 80 -13.87 0.06 12.82
CA ALA A 80 -13.58 0.11 14.26
C ALA A 80 -14.30 1.27 14.94
N GLY A 81 -14.61 1.11 16.22
CA GLY A 81 -15.20 2.14 17.05
C GLY A 81 -14.20 3.22 17.45
N THR A 82 -12.96 2.82 17.71
CA THR A 82 -11.87 3.74 18.09
C THR A 82 -10.55 3.34 17.46
N ALA A 83 -9.67 4.33 17.29
CA ALA A 83 -8.29 4.09 16.86
C ALA A 83 -7.34 4.95 17.69
N GLU A 84 -6.29 4.32 18.18
CA GLU A 84 -5.26 4.96 19.00
C GLU A 84 -3.87 4.66 18.45
N ILE A 85 -2.93 5.57 18.70
CA ILE A 85 -1.53 5.32 18.38
C ILE A 85 -0.87 4.67 19.60
N HIS A 86 -0.24 3.54 19.39
CA HIS A 86 0.48 2.80 20.40
C HIS A 86 1.97 2.71 20.06
N GLU A 87 2.78 2.68 21.09
CA GLU A 87 4.21 2.37 21.01
C GLU A 87 4.45 0.99 21.62
N MET A 88 5.17 0.15 20.88
CA MET A 88 5.69 -1.10 21.39
C MET A 88 7.16 -0.91 21.72
N SER A 89 7.55 -1.33 22.92
CA SER A 89 8.94 -1.36 23.35
C SER A 89 9.28 -2.69 24.00
N VAL A 90 10.55 -3.08 23.90
CA VAL A 90 11.08 -4.28 24.57
C VAL A 90 12.15 -3.80 25.53
N ASP A 91 12.03 -4.15 26.81
CA ASP A 91 13.01 -3.79 27.83
C ASP A 91 14.27 -4.67 27.76
N GLY A 92 15.27 -4.35 28.60
CA GLY A 92 16.53 -5.10 28.66
C GLY A 92 16.39 -6.56 29.10
N ASN A 93 15.24 -6.98 29.61
CA ASN A 93 14.92 -8.35 30.00
C ASN A 93 14.10 -9.10 28.91
N GLY A 94 13.83 -8.46 27.78
CA GLY A 94 13.03 -9.02 26.71
C GLY A 94 11.50 -8.93 26.94
N VAL A 95 11.06 -8.17 27.94
CA VAL A 95 9.64 -7.95 28.21
C VAL A 95 9.09 -6.91 27.25
N MET A 96 8.07 -7.33 26.50
CA MET A 96 7.36 -6.46 25.55
C MET A 96 6.28 -5.68 26.29
N THR A 97 6.25 -4.37 26.08
CA THR A 97 5.20 -3.48 26.58
C THR A 97 4.58 -2.70 25.43
N MET A 98 3.29 -2.45 25.52
CA MET A 98 2.56 -1.55 24.65
C MET A 98 1.92 -0.46 25.48
N ARG A 99 2.00 0.78 25.01
CA ARG A 99 1.36 1.91 25.67
C ARG A 99 0.71 2.83 24.65
N PRO A 100 -0.46 3.38 24.94
CA PRO A 100 -1.05 4.41 24.09
C PRO A 100 -0.22 5.70 24.19
N LEU A 101 -0.11 6.39 23.05
CA LEU A 101 0.50 7.71 22.96
C LEU A 101 -0.60 8.77 22.82
N GLY A 102 -1.09 9.28 23.94
CA GLY A 102 -2.17 10.27 23.96
C GLY A 102 -1.85 11.56 23.20
N ASP A 103 -0.55 11.93 23.18
CA ASP A 103 -0.08 13.09 22.42
C ASP A 103 0.31 12.75 20.96
N GLY A 104 0.13 11.49 20.57
CA GLY A 104 0.45 11.02 19.23
C GLY A 104 1.96 10.90 18.97
N VAL A 105 2.32 10.80 17.69
CA VAL A 105 3.70 10.68 17.22
C VAL A 105 4.08 11.87 16.35
N GLU A 106 5.24 12.46 16.61
CA GLU A 106 5.75 13.58 15.81
C GLU A 106 6.31 13.12 14.48
N ILE A 107 6.02 13.89 13.43
CA ILE A 107 6.53 13.69 12.08
C ILE A 107 7.43 14.89 11.76
N PRO A 108 8.76 14.72 11.78
CA PRO A 108 9.69 15.85 11.60
C PRO A 108 9.48 16.58 10.28
N ALA A 109 9.80 17.86 10.23
CA ALA A 109 9.82 18.62 8.99
C ALA A 109 10.77 17.98 7.98
N GLY A 110 10.30 17.73 6.75
CA GLY A 110 11.07 17.07 5.71
C GLY A 110 11.47 15.62 6.02
N GLY A 111 10.90 15.03 7.07
CA GLY A 111 11.18 13.68 7.54
C GLY A 111 9.99 12.73 7.38
N GLU A 112 10.13 11.56 7.98
CA GLU A 112 9.09 10.54 7.96
C GLU A 112 9.01 9.79 9.29
N VAL A 113 7.86 9.19 9.55
CA VAL A 113 7.66 8.21 10.62
C VAL A 113 7.06 6.95 10.03
N GLU A 114 7.57 5.80 10.43
CA GLU A 114 7.09 4.50 10.02
C GLU A 114 6.37 3.79 11.17
N LEU A 115 5.08 3.53 10.99
CA LEU A 115 4.32 2.65 11.86
C LEU A 115 4.47 1.23 11.32
N LYS A 116 5.10 0.36 12.10
CA LYS A 116 5.43 -1.01 11.71
C LYS A 116 5.34 -1.99 12.87
N PRO A 117 5.24 -3.30 12.61
CA PRO A 117 5.28 -4.32 13.65
C PRO A 117 6.54 -4.15 14.55
N GLY A 118 6.35 -4.20 15.86
CA GLY A 118 7.43 -4.06 16.82
C GLY A 118 7.83 -2.61 17.15
N SER A 119 7.10 -1.62 16.66
CA SER A 119 7.36 -0.19 16.87
C SER A 119 6.05 0.55 17.10
N TYR A 120 5.94 1.79 16.60
CA TYR A 120 4.65 2.48 16.56
C TYR A 120 3.66 1.74 15.69
N HIS A 121 2.40 1.75 16.09
CA HIS A 121 1.31 1.19 15.28
C HIS A 121 -0.01 1.89 15.63
N MET A 122 -0.93 1.84 14.69
CA MET A 122 -2.32 2.21 14.93
C MET A 122 -3.02 0.99 15.54
N MET A 123 -3.67 1.16 16.69
CA MET A 123 -4.52 0.13 17.29
C MET A 123 -5.97 0.47 17.01
N PHE A 124 -6.62 -0.38 16.24
CA PHE A 124 -8.06 -0.30 15.98
C PHE A 124 -8.79 -1.14 17.02
N MET A 125 -9.73 -0.55 17.74
CA MET A 125 -10.49 -1.21 18.80
C MET A 125 -11.99 -1.19 18.49
N ASP A 126 -12.72 -2.06 19.18
CA ASP A 126 -14.16 -2.24 18.97
C ASP A 126 -14.48 -2.53 17.50
N LEU A 127 -13.77 -3.52 16.93
CA LEU A 127 -14.00 -3.92 15.55
C LEU A 127 -15.46 -4.36 15.36
N GLN A 128 -16.13 -3.74 14.40
CA GLN A 128 -17.49 -4.06 13.96
C GLN A 128 -17.48 -5.15 12.88
N LYS A 129 -16.36 -5.25 12.15
CA LYS A 129 -16.13 -6.23 11.11
C LYS A 129 -14.66 -6.69 11.17
N PRO A 130 -14.37 -7.95 10.84
CA PRO A 130 -12.99 -8.40 10.75
C PRO A 130 -12.23 -7.69 9.62
N ALA A 131 -10.94 -7.43 9.83
CA ALA A 131 -10.06 -7.04 8.74
C ALA A 131 -9.79 -8.29 7.88
N GLN A 132 -10.09 -8.22 6.59
CA GLN A 132 -9.96 -9.34 5.65
C GLN A 132 -8.85 -9.05 4.65
N GLU A 133 -8.12 -10.09 4.27
CA GLU A 133 -7.08 -9.98 3.25
C GLU A 133 -7.67 -9.52 1.91
N GLY A 134 -7.00 -8.55 1.28
CA GLY A 134 -7.42 -7.98 0.00
C GLY A 134 -8.64 -7.06 0.05
N VAL A 135 -9.29 -6.89 1.21
CA VAL A 135 -10.41 -5.96 1.39
C VAL A 135 -9.89 -4.61 1.85
N LYS A 136 -10.37 -3.56 1.18
CA LYS A 136 -10.06 -2.16 1.55
C LYS A 136 -11.21 -1.59 2.37
N PHE A 137 -10.87 -0.79 3.36
CA PHE A 137 -11.82 -0.01 4.15
C PHE A 137 -11.35 1.45 4.20
N SER A 138 -12.28 2.36 4.33
CA SER A 138 -12.00 3.79 4.44
C SER A 138 -11.65 4.20 5.88
N GLY A 139 -10.92 5.29 6.01
CA GLY A 139 -10.54 5.91 7.28
C GLY A 139 -10.25 7.39 7.11
#